data_9a13613f8384d470064264863a08233d
#
_entry.id   9a13613f8384d470064264863a08233d
#
_cell.length_a   1.000
_cell.length_b   1.000
_cell.length_c   1.000
_cell.angle_alpha   90.00
_cell.angle_beta   90.00
_cell.angle_gamma   90.00
#
_symmetry.space_group_name_H-M   'P 1'
#
loop_
_entity.id
_entity.type
_entity.pdbx_description
1 polymer ?
#
loop_
_entity_poly.entity_id
_entity_poly.type
_entity_poly.pdbx_seq_one_letter_code
_entity_poly.pdbx_strand_id
1 'polypeptide(L)'
;MQAVPPRAIEHLVDAARACAAWPGRAGLDGDALRAWPEWALTAQRATLDARVLRAGALRHADALRACIDGPLLQAANDVLGRETLVALLQGQAPRVPQLAALPGADALAGAWRAAGCALLLASIEAAALRGALCAHLAWPGDVDPDIAPADLAAPVAWALGAAGAELSAAAA
;
A
#
# COMPACT_ATOMS: atom_id res chain seq x y z
N MET A 1 12.39 34.51 2.79
CA MET A 1 11.11 33.80 2.67
C MET A 1 11.17 32.98 1.38
N GLN A 2 11.34 31.67 1.46
CA GLN A 2 11.29 30.80 0.26
C GLN A 2 9.83 30.62 -0.15
N ALA A 3 9.52 30.84 -1.43
CA ALA A 3 8.18 30.60 -1.96
C ALA A 3 7.87 29.12 -1.92
N VAL A 4 6.72 28.74 -1.36
CA VAL A 4 6.23 27.36 -1.36
C VAL A 4 5.91 26.97 -2.80
N PRO A 5 6.43 25.83 -3.31
CA PRO A 5 6.17 25.42 -4.69
C PRO A 5 4.68 25.15 -4.91
N PRO A 6 4.12 25.49 -6.10
CA PRO A 6 2.68 25.35 -6.39
C PRO A 6 2.10 23.96 -6.09
N ARG A 7 2.82 22.89 -6.43
CA ARG A 7 2.42 21.50 -6.15
C ARG A 7 2.25 21.20 -4.66
N ALA A 8 3.06 21.82 -3.79
CA ALA A 8 2.92 21.65 -2.34
C ALA A 8 1.65 22.32 -1.80
N ILE A 9 1.20 23.41 -2.43
CA ILE A 9 -0.04 24.10 -2.07
C ILE A 9 -1.25 23.26 -2.53
N GLU A 10 -1.23 22.74 -3.74
CA GLU A 10 -2.29 21.83 -4.24
C GLU A 10 -2.43 20.60 -3.36
N HIS A 11 -1.31 19.95 -3.03
CA HIS A 11 -1.27 18.81 -2.13
C HIS A 11 -1.90 19.13 -0.76
N LEU A 12 -1.54 20.28 -0.15
CA LEU A 12 -2.11 20.71 1.12
C LEU A 12 -3.62 20.98 1.04
N VAL A 13 -4.08 21.55 -0.06
CA VAL A 13 -5.52 21.80 -0.28
C VAL A 13 -6.27 20.50 -0.41
N ASP A 14 -5.74 19.53 -1.13
CA ASP A 14 -6.38 18.23 -1.31
C ASP A 14 -6.37 17.40 -0.01
N ALA A 15 -5.27 17.45 0.75
CA ALA A 15 -5.19 16.86 2.07
C ALA A 15 -6.20 17.50 3.02
N ALA A 16 -6.30 18.82 3.04
CA ALA A 16 -7.26 19.55 3.87
C ALA A 16 -8.71 19.22 3.50
N ARG A 17 -9.03 19.11 2.20
CA ARG A 17 -10.35 18.69 1.71
C ARG A 17 -10.68 17.25 2.12
N ALA A 18 -9.74 16.33 1.93
CA ALA A 18 -9.89 14.95 2.39
C ALA A 18 -10.16 14.89 3.89
N CYS A 19 -9.40 15.66 4.70
CA CYS A 19 -9.57 15.75 6.15
C CYS A 19 -10.87 16.42 6.57
N ALA A 20 -11.39 17.39 5.81
CA ALA A 20 -12.60 18.14 6.18
C ALA A 20 -13.83 17.23 6.35
N ALA A 21 -13.86 16.12 5.64
CA ALA A 21 -14.93 15.12 5.68
C ALA A 21 -14.75 14.06 6.79
N TRP A 22 -13.69 14.15 7.61
CA TRP A 22 -13.33 13.08 8.53
C TRP A 22 -13.77 13.33 9.99
N PRO A 23 -14.35 12.32 10.63
CA PRO A 23 -14.70 12.40 12.06
C PRO A 23 -13.49 12.53 13.00
N GLY A 24 -12.32 12.01 12.60
CA GLY A 24 -11.11 11.92 13.42
C GLY A 24 -10.06 13.00 13.19
N ARG A 25 -10.39 14.10 12.52
CA ARG A 25 -9.43 15.17 12.17
C ARG A 25 -8.88 15.99 13.38
N ALA A 26 -9.47 15.83 14.54
CA ALA A 26 -9.00 16.50 15.76
C ALA A 26 -7.62 15.96 16.14
N GLY A 27 -6.56 16.77 15.94
CA GLY A 27 -5.17 16.40 16.23
C GLY A 27 -4.24 16.31 15.02
N LEU A 28 -4.75 16.51 13.79
CA LEU A 28 -3.88 16.68 12.63
C LEU A 28 -3.45 18.13 12.51
N ASP A 29 -2.16 18.38 12.67
CA ASP A 29 -1.53 19.68 12.45
C ASP A 29 -1.08 19.88 10.99
N GLY A 30 -0.53 21.02 10.68
CA GLY A 30 -0.05 21.35 9.33
C GLY A 30 1.10 20.46 8.85
N ASP A 31 1.87 19.87 9.75
CA ASP A 31 2.98 18.99 9.41
C ASP A 31 2.45 17.58 9.09
N ALA A 32 1.47 17.08 9.81
CA ALA A 32 0.75 15.85 9.46
C ALA A 32 0.07 15.95 8.10
N LEU A 33 -0.52 17.09 7.76
CA LEU A 33 -1.11 17.33 6.44
C LEU A 33 -0.05 17.35 5.32
N ARG A 34 1.14 17.90 5.56
CA ARG A 34 2.24 17.86 4.59
C ARG A 34 2.80 16.46 4.38
N ALA A 35 2.80 15.66 5.45
CA ALA A 35 3.26 14.28 5.42
C ALA A 35 2.21 13.30 4.85
N TRP A 36 1.05 13.81 4.40
CA TRP A 36 -0.01 12.98 3.85
C TRP A 36 0.44 12.24 2.60
N PRO A 37 0.29 10.92 2.55
CA PRO A 37 0.73 10.17 1.38
C PRO A 37 -0.17 10.47 0.18
N GLU A 38 0.44 10.88 -0.94
CA GLU A 38 -0.26 11.22 -2.19
C GLU A 38 -1.18 10.08 -2.67
N TRP A 39 -0.76 8.83 -2.47
CA TRP A 39 -1.57 7.67 -2.83
C TRP A 39 -2.91 7.57 -2.08
N ALA A 40 -3.00 8.14 -0.88
CA ALA A 40 -4.25 8.15 -0.10
C ALA A 40 -5.19 9.29 -0.49
N LEU A 41 -4.68 10.35 -1.14
CA LEU A 41 -5.47 11.50 -1.55
C LEU A 41 -6.20 11.30 -2.87
N THR A 42 -5.55 10.64 -3.82
CA THR A 42 -5.99 10.64 -5.23
C THR A 42 -6.67 9.35 -5.66
N ALA A 43 -6.63 8.29 -4.85
CA ALA A 43 -7.14 7.00 -5.27
C ALA A 43 -8.64 6.85 -5.02
N GLN A 44 -9.37 6.49 -6.06
CA GLN A 44 -10.71 5.91 -5.90
C GLN A 44 -10.61 4.64 -5.04
N ARG A 45 -11.67 4.34 -4.27
CA ARG A 45 -11.67 3.21 -3.33
C ARG A 45 -11.28 1.88 -3.99
N ALA A 46 -11.78 1.59 -5.17
CA ALA A 46 -11.43 0.37 -5.91
C ALA A 46 -9.93 0.29 -6.26
N THR A 47 -9.32 1.41 -6.65
CA THR A 47 -7.89 1.51 -6.93
C THR A 47 -7.06 1.31 -5.66
N LEU A 48 -7.52 1.88 -4.55
CA LEU A 48 -6.86 1.70 -3.26
C LEU A 48 -6.94 0.25 -2.78
N ASP A 49 -8.10 -0.40 -2.91
CA ASP A 49 -8.27 -1.82 -2.58
C ASP A 49 -7.31 -2.71 -3.40
N ALA A 50 -7.16 -2.46 -4.70
CA ALA A 50 -6.20 -3.19 -5.53
C ALA A 50 -4.74 -2.98 -5.08
N ARG A 51 -4.36 -1.76 -4.70
CA ARG A 51 -3.04 -1.43 -4.16
C ARG A 51 -2.77 -2.14 -2.84
N VAL A 52 -3.75 -2.15 -1.94
CA VAL A 52 -3.67 -2.88 -0.66
C VAL A 52 -3.48 -4.37 -0.90
N LEU A 53 -4.22 -4.98 -1.81
CA LEU A 53 -4.09 -6.41 -2.13
C LEU A 53 -2.70 -6.73 -2.72
N ARG A 54 -2.15 -5.88 -3.60
CA ARG A 54 -0.79 -6.01 -4.11
C ARG A 54 0.24 -5.92 -2.98
N ALA A 55 0.11 -4.94 -2.09
CA ALA A 55 0.99 -4.76 -0.94
C ALA A 55 0.98 -5.99 -0.01
N GLY A 56 -0.20 -6.57 0.22
CA GLY A 56 -0.33 -7.80 1.01
C GLY A 56 0.26 -9.02 0.34
N ALA A 57 0.09 -9.16 -0.97
CA ALA A 57 0.66 -10.25 -1.74
C ALA A 57 2.21 -10.21 -1.73
N LEU A 58 2.83 -9.03 -1.67
CA LEU A 58 4.28 -8.89 -1.47
C LEU A 58 4.76 -9.61 -0.22
N ARG A 59 4.00 -9.53 0.89
CA ARG A 59 4.32 -10.19 2.16
C ARG A 59 4.29 -11.71 2.08
N HIS A 60 3.69 -12.27 1.02
CA HIS A 60 3.57 -13.70 0.79
C HIS A 60 4.30 -14.15 -0.49
N ALA A 61 5.17 -13.30 -1.06
CA ALA A 61 5.78 -13.57 -2.35
C ALA A 61 6.63 -14.84 -2.37
N ASP A 62 7.37 -15.14 -1.30
CA ASP A 62 8.19 -16.35 -1.21
C ASP A 62 7.31 -17.60 -1.09
N ALA A 63 6.25 -17.53 -0.29
CA ALA A 63 5.30 -18.62 -0.15
C ALA A 63 4.52 -18.88 -1.45
N LEU A 64 4.19 -17.81 -2.21
CA LEU A 64 3.57 -17.93 -3.54
C LEU A 64 4.50 -18.63 -4.54
N ARG A 65 5.81 -18.29 -4.54
CA ARG A 65 6.79 -18.94 -5.43
C ARG A 65 6.99 -20.42 -5.11
N ALA A 66 6.85 -20.81 -3.85
CA ALA A 66 6.92 -22.20 -3.42
C ALA A 66 5.59 -22.97 -3.59
N CYS A 67 4.51 -22.26 -3.93
CA CYS A 67 3.17 -22.85 -4.03
C CYS A 67 3.03 -23.68 -5.30
N ILE A 68 2.59 -24.94 -5.15
CA ILE A 68 2.25 -25.86 -6.25
C ILE A 68 0.75 -26.13 -6.34
N ASP A 69 -0.06 -25.53 -5.47
CA ASP A 69 -1.51 -25.67 -5.42
C ASP A 69 -2.17 -24.83 -6.53
N GLY A 70 -2.65 -25.51 -7.57
CA GLY A 70 -3.28 -24.87 -8.72
C GLY A 70 -4.52 -24.04 -8.36
N PRO A 71 -5.48 -24.56 -7.58
CA PRO A 71 -6.62 -23.80 -7.06
C PRO A 71 -6.21 -22.52 -6.31
N LEU A 72 -5.19 -22.57 -5.46
CA LEU A 72 -4.71 -21.41 -4.74
C LEU A 72 -4.04 -20.37 -5.66
N LEU A 73 -3.25 -20.81 -6.64
CA LEU A 73 -2.67 -19.93 -7.65
C LEU A 73 -3.74 -19.31 -8.56
N GLN A 74 -4.82 -20.05 -8.85
CA GLN A 74 -5.96 -19.48 -9.59
C GLN A 74 -6.65 -18.40 -8.77
N ALA A 75 -6.93 -18.64 -7.48
CA ALA A 75 -7.51 -17.64 -6.59
C ALA A 75 -6.59 -16.39 -6.48
N ALA A 76 -5.29 -16.59 -6.42
CA ALA A 76 -4.31 -15.51 -6.45
C ALA A 76 -4.38 -14.68 -7.74
N ASN A 77 -4.53 -15.36 -8.88
CA ASN A 77 -4.70 -14.70 -10.19
C ASN A 77 -6.00 -13.89 -10.26
N ASP A 78 -7.09 -14.40 -9.72
CA ASP A 78 -8.39 -13.73 -9.72
C ASP A 78 -8.38 -12.47 -8.86
N VAL A 79 -7.60 -12.47 -7.76
CA VAL A 79 -7.48 -11.33 -6.85
C VAL A 79 -6.52 -10.26 -7.38
N LEU A 80 -5.37 -10.65 -7.93
CA LEU A 80 -4.28 -9.72 -8.31
C LEU A 80 -4.26 -9.35 -9.78
N GLY A 81 -4.84 -10.20 -10.61
CA GLY A 81 -4.63 -10.21 -12.04
C GLY A 81 -3.29 -10.88 -12.45
N ARG A 82 -3.29 -11.39 -13.67
CA ARG A 82 -2.19 -12.20 -14.22
C ARG A 82 -0.84 -11.50 -14.20
N GLU A 83 -0.80 -10.25 -14.60
CA GLU A 83 0.44 -9.47 -14.69
C GLU A 83 1.13 -9.33 -13.33
N THR A 84 0.39 -8.94 -12.31
CA THR A 84 0.90 -8.79 -10.94
C THR A 84 1.37 -10.13 -10.37
N LEU A 85 0.59 -11.20 -10.57
CA LEU A 85 0.96 -12.53 -10.10
C LEU A 85 2.24 -13.02 -10.77
N VAL A 86 2.37 -12.87 -12.09
CA VAL A 86 3.59 -13.25 -12.84
C VAL A 86 4.81 -12.48 -12.33
N ALA A 87 4.69 -11.17 -12.10
CA ALA A 87 5.78 -10.36 -11.56
C ALA A 87 6.24 -10.85 -10.17
N LEU A 88 5.30 -11.25 -9.30
CA LEU A 88 5.60 -11.84 -7.99
C LEU A 88 6.34 -13.18 -8.12
N LEU A 89 5.83 -14.08 -8.97
CA LEU A 89 6.40 -15.41 -9.17
C LEU A 89 7.80 -15.34 -9.79
N GLN A 90 8.05 -14.39 -10.69
CA GLN A 90 9.34 -14.18 -11.34
C GLN A 90 10.37 -13.43 -10.47
N GLY A 91 9.99 -13.02 -9.25
CA GLY A 91 10.88 -12.30 -8.35
C GLY A 91 11.18 -10.86 -8.78
N GLN A 92 10.34 -10.28 -9.64
CA GLN A 92 10.48 -8.88 -10.10
C GLN A 92 9.98 -7.87 -9.08
N ALA A 93 9.29 -8.35 -8.04
CA ALA A 93 8.79 -7.51 -6.95
C ALA A 93 9.90 -7.22 -5.92
N PRO A 94 9.89 -6.06 -5.27
CA PRO A 94 10.83 -5.71 -4.22
C PRO A 94 10.68 -6.63 -3.01
N ARG A 95 11.77 -6.79 -2.27
CA ARG A 95 11.76 -7.61 -1.06
C ARG A 95 11.14 -6.84 0.11
N VAL A 96 10.36 -7.57 0.90
CA VAL A 96 9.80 -7.12 2.18
C VAL A 96 9.94 -8.26 3.20
N PRO A 97 9.82 -8.02 4.50
CA PRO A 97 9.70 -9.09 5.48
C PRO A 97 8.55 -10.02 5.11
N GLN A 98 8.83 -11.32 4.98
CA GLN A 98 7.88 -12.30 4.44
C GLN A 98 7.03 -12.93 5.53
N LEU A 99 5.78 -13.25 5.21
CA LEU A 99 4.92 -14.10 6.01
C LEU A 99 5.10 -15.56 5.56
N ALA A 100 5.30 -16.46 6.52
CA ALA A 100 5.73 -17.83 6.25
C ALA A 100 4.68 -18.72 5.57
N ALA A 101 3.39 -18.44 5.76
CA ALA A 101 2.32 -19.30 5.27
C ALA A 101 1.35 -18.56 4.36
N LEU A 102 0.93 -19.21 3.28
CA LEU A 102 -0.21 -18.74 2.48
C LEU A 102 -1.52 -19.14 3.19
N PRO A 103 -2.48 -18.23 3.28
CA PRO A 103 -3.84 -18.58 3.67
C PRO A 103 -4.50 -19.45 2.60
N GLY A 104 -5.55 -20.18 2.97
CA GLY A 104 -6.36 -20.91 1.98
C GLY A 104 -7.03 -19.98 0.97
N ALA A 105 -7.46 -20.53 -0.16
CA ALA A 105 -8.02 -19.77 -1.28
C ALA A 105 -9.16 -18.82 -0.85
N ASP A 106 -10.07 -19.29 -0.02
CA ASP A 106 -11.22 -18.50 0.46
C ASP A 106 -10.83 -17.34 1.39
N ALA A 107 -9.72 -17.47 2.11
CA ALA A 107 -9.22 -16.47 3.05
C ALA A 107 -8.18 -15.52 2.43
N LEU A 108 -7.71 -15.80 1.21
CA LEU A 108 -6.57 -15.17 0.57
C LEU A 108 -6.72 -13.64 0.47
N ALA A 109 -7.84 -13.19 -0.09
CA ALA A 109 -8.10 -11.76 -0.27
C ALA A 109 -8.18 -11.00 1.07
N GLY A 110 -8.79 -11.63 2.09
CA GLY A 110 -8.89 -11.04 3.44
C GLY A 110 -7.52 -10.90 4.11
N ALA A 111 -6.72 -11.94 4.06
CA ALA A 111 -5.37 -11.95 4.63
C ALA A 111 -4.44 -10.96 3.90
N TRP A 112 -4.50 -10.90 2.57
CA TRP A 112 -3.72 -9.93 1.81
C TRP A 112 -4.17 -8.50 2.06
N ARG A 113 -5.47 -8.26 2.26
CA ARG A 113 -5.94 -6.93 2.66
C ARG A 113 -5.36 -6.54 4.01
N ALA A 114 -5.40 -7.40 5.02
CA ALA A 114 -4.84 -7.11 6.33
C ALA A 114 -3.33 -6.85 6.27
N ALA A 115 -2.57 -7.74 5.63
CA ALA A 115 -1.12 -7.59 5.46
C ALA A 115 -0.74 -6.33 4.65
N GLY A 116 -1.52 -5.99 3.64
CA GLY A 116 -1.30 -4.82 2.80
C GLY A 116 -1.60 -3.51 3.52
N CYS A 117 -2.67 -3.46 4.31
CA CYS A 117 -2.94 -2.32 5.19
C CYS A 117 -1.79 -2.10 6.17
N ALA A 118 -1.31 -3.16 6.82
CA ALA A 118 -0.19 -3.08 7.75
C ALA A 118 1.08 -2.55 7.08
N LEU A 119 1.41 -3.02 5.87
CA LEU A 119 2.57 -2.57 5.11
C LEU A 119 2.45 -1.09 4.70
N LEU A 120 1.31 -0.68 4.17
CA LEU A 120 1.09 0.72 3.76
C LEU A 120 1.09 1.66 4.97
N LEU A 121 0.49 1.26 6.09
CA LEU A 121 0.51 2.04 7.32
C LEU A 121 1.92 2.15 7.94
N ALA A 122 2.73 1.09 7.86
CA ALA A 122 4.10 1.12 8.33
C ALA A 122 4.97 2.12 7.55
N SER A 123 4.62 2.44 6.30
CA SER A 123 5.32 3.47 5.51
C SER A 123 5.05 4.91 5.97
N ILE A 124 4.10 5.10 6.89
CA ILE A 124 3.72 6.43 7.38
C ILE A 124 4.35 6.63 8.75
N GLU A 125 5.29 7.57 8.87
CA GLU A 125 5.99 7.84 10.12
C GLU A 125 5.10 8.47 11.20
N ALA A 126 4.23 9.41 10.81
CA ALA A 126 3.37 10.14 11.73
C ALA A 126 2.24 9.26 12.30
N ALA A 127 2.31 8.94 13.59
CA ALA A 127 1.32 8.10 14.26
C ALA A 127 -0.11 8.68 14.22
N ALA A 128 -0.25 10.00 14.35
CA ALA A 128 -1.54 10.67 14.25
C ALA A 128 -2.16 10.50 12.86
N LEU A 129 -1.34 10.56 11.81
CA LEU A 129 -1.78 10.36 10.43
C LEU A 129 -2.19 8.91 10.16
N ARG A 130 -1.43 7.92 10.69
CA ARG A 130 -1.82 6.51 10.63
C ARG A 130 -3.20 6.28 11.26
N GLY A 131 -3.41 6.78 12.47
CA GLY A 131 -4.68 6.67 13.17
C GLY A 131 -5.85 7.29 12.40
N ALA A 132 -5.63 8.46 11.82
CA ALA A 132 -6.64 9.14 11.01
C ALA A 132 -6.99 8.35 9.74
N LEU A 133 -5.99 7.79 9.04
CA LEU A 133 -6.19 6.94 7.87
C LEU A 133 -6.92 5.64 8.20
N CYS A 134 -6.56 4.96 9.29
CA CYS A 134 -7.26 3.77 9.76
C CYS A 134 -8.75 4.07 10.00
N ALA A 135 -9.06 5.16 10.69
CA ALA A 135 -10.44 5.55 10.96
C ALA A 135 -11.22 5.86 9.67
N HIS A 136 -10.58 6.57 8.73
CA HIS A 136 -11.23 6.95 7.46
C HIS A 136 -11.48 5.77 6.53
N LEU A 137 -10.48 4.92 6.38
CA LEU A 137 -10.52 3.80 5.44
C LEU A 137 -11.15 2.54 6.06
N ALA A 138 -11.50 2.59 7.35
CA ALA A 138 -11.93 1.43 8.14
C ALA A 138 -10.91 0.29 8.08
N TRP A 139 -9.62 0.64 8.11
CA TRP A 139 -8.53 -0.32 8.10
C TRP A 139 -8.22 -0.81 9.52
N PRO A 140 -7.75 -2.05 9.68
CA PRO A 140 -7.20 -2.50 10.95
C PRO A 140 -6.00 -1.61 11.31
N GLY A 141 -5.95 -1.13 12.56
CA GLY A 141 -4.91 -0.20 13.03
C GLY A 141 -3.57 -0.86 13.36
N ASP A 142 -3.48 -2.16 13.20
CA ASP A 142 -2.30 -2.94 13.57
C ASP A 142 -1.17 -2.69 12.56
N VAL A 143 -0.08 -2.11 13.05
CA VAL A 143 1.18 -2.00 12.31
C VAL A 143 2.08 -3.12 12.75
N ASP A 144 2.59 -3.89 11.80
CA ASP A 144 3.54 -4.95 12.08
C ASP A 144 4.87 -4.35 12.58
N PRO A 145 5.30 -4.65 13.82
CA PRO A 145 6.52 -4.08 14.40
C PRO A 145 7.80 -4.51 13.68
N ASP A 146 7.75 -5.62 12.92
CA ASP A 146 8.90 -6.14 12.18
C ASP A 146 9.18 -5.38 10.87
N ILE A 147 8.34 -4.41 10.53
CA ILE A 147 8.49 -3.62 9.30
C ILE A 147 9.11 -2.26 9.64
N ALA A 148 10.36 -2.05 9.25
CA ALA A 148 11.01 -0.75 9.38
C ALA A 148 10.57 0.21 8.26
N PRO A 149 10.13 1.46 8.57
CA PRO A 149 9.68 2.42 7.56
C PRO A 149 10.71 2.74 6.47
N ALA A 150 12.00 2.74 6.84
CA ALA A 150 13.09 3.09 5.93
C ALA A 150 13.21 2.16 4.70
N ASP A 151 12.74 0.93 4.81
CA ASP A 151 12.89 -0.10 3.77
C ASP A 151 11.65 -0.19 2.86
N LEU A 152 10.65 0.67 3.06
CA LEU A 152 9.35 0.53 2.41
C LEU A 152 9.15 1.37 1.15
N ALA A 153 10.08 2.25 0.78
CA ALA A 153 9.89 3.13 -0.39
C ALA A 153 9.65 2.33 -1.68
N ALA A 154 10.51 1.36 -2.01
CA ALA A 154 10.35 0.53 -3.20
C ALA A 154 9.15 -0.42 -3.14
N PRO A 155 8.88 -1.13 -2.02
CA PRO A 155 7.65 -1.92 -1.84
C PRO A 155 6.37 -1.13 -2.03
N VAL A 156 6.28 0.06 -1.44
CA VAL A 156 5.11 0.93 -1.58
C VAL A 156 4.96 1.41 -3.01
N ALA A 157 6.03 1.90 -3.65
CA ALA A 157 6.00 2.32 -5.05
C ALA A 157 5.52 1.19 -5.98
N TRP A 158 6.01 -0.03 -5.77
CA TRP A 158 5.57 -1.19 -6.54
C TRP A 158 4.09 -1.51 -6.33
N ALA A 159 3.62 -1.53 -5.09
CA ALA A 159 2.21 -1.78 -4.75
C ALA A 159 1.28 -0.73 -5.35
N LEU A 160 1.74 0.51 -5.44
CA LEU A 160 1.00 1.63 -6.03
C LEU A 160 0.96 1.58 -7.56
N GLY A 161 1.76 0.72 -8.20
CA GLY A 161 1.88 0.62 -9.66
C GLY A 161 2.81 1.67 -10.28
N ALA A 162 3.57 2.42 -9.46
CA ALA A 162 4.51 3.43 -9.95
C ALA A 162 5.75 2.82 -10.61
N ALA A 163 6.16 1.62 -10.18
CA ALA A 163 7.36 0.94 -10.69
C ALA A 163 7.24 0.46 -12.16
N GLY A 164 6.01 0.29 -12.67
CA GLY A 164 5.79 -0.11 -14.07
C GLY A 164 6.01 1.02 -15.07
N ALA A 165 5.81 2.26 -14.68
CA ALA A 165 5.97 3.41 -15.55
C ALA A 165 7.47 3.78 -15.76
N GLU A 166 8.29 3.61 -14.72
CA GLU A 166 9.74 3.91 -14.81
C GLU A 166 10.54 2.82 -15.53
N LEU A 167 10.17 1.54 -15.37
CA LEU A 167 10.81 0.43 -16.09
C LEU A 167 10.50 0.47 -17.59
N SER A 168 9.32 0.93 -17.99
CA SER A 168 8.94 1.10 -19.40
C SER A 168 9.66 2.30 -20.03
N ALA A 169 9.97 3.35 -19.27
CA ALA A 169 10.70 4.53 -19.74
C ALA A 169 12.22 4.29 -19.85
N ALA A 170 12.78 3.33 -19.11
CA ALA A 170 14.20 2.95 -19.19
C ALA A 170 14.50 1.92 -20.29
N ALA A 171 13.45 1.30 -20.87
CA ALA A 171 13.58 0.31 -21.97
C ALA A 171 13.24 0.89 -23.36
N ALA A 172 12.91 2.17 -23.47
CA ALA A 172 12.66 2.90 -24.70
C ALA A 172 13.78 3.91 -24.99
#